data_1f6d9c5d89062d8fe5aa5857d8cbbd71
#
_entry.id   1f6d9c5d89062d8fe5aa5857d8cbbd71
#
_cell.length_a   1.000
_cell.length_b   1.000
_cell.length_c   1.000
_cell.angle_alpha   90.00
_cell.angle_beta   90.00
_cell.angle_gamma   90.00
#
_symmetry.space_group_name_H-M   'P 1'
#
loop_
_entity.id
_entity.type
_entity.pdbx_description
1 polymer ?
#
loop_
_entity_poly.entity_id
_entity_poly.type
_entity_poly.pdbx_seq_one_letter_code
_entity_poly.pdbx_strand_id
1 'polypeptide(L)'
;MMKFEIDGNDGTGKSYRAALLKRIFPNIPIQDRGIFSEATLNERIFVHDADAMAQFRNLILKNNDVVYIVCVCSIQKSQERILSRGGSLEEEYHTEADLKKYNERFDFLLELVKDLPNVIRLNTDVDI
;
A
#
# COMPACT_ATOMS: atom_id res chain seq x y z
N MET A 1 -20.00 2.70 -8.83
CA MET A 1 -18.98 3.47 -9.55
C MET A 1 -17.60 2.95 -9.18
N MET A 2 -16.76 2.66 -10.17
CA MET A 2 -15.39 2.19 -9.91
C MET A 2 -14.53 3.30 -9.31
N LYS A 3 -13.66 2.93 -8.39
CA LYS A 3 -12.67 3.80 -7.78
C LYS A 3 -11.33 3.06 -7.68
N PHE A 4 -10.23 3.76 -7.86
CA PHE A 4 -8.91 3.23 -7.52
C PHE A 4 -8.50 3.74 -6.13
N GLU A 5 -7.94 2.86 -5.33
CA GLU A 5 -7.30 3.21 -4.07
C GLU A 5 -5.87 2.69 -4.11
N ILE A 6 -4.90 3.58 -3.95
CA ILE A 6 -3.49 3.23 -4.06
C ILE A 6 -2.78 3.40 -2.72
N ASP A 7 -2.14 2.35 -2.27
CA ASP A 7 -1.42 2.28 -1.01
C ASP A 7 0.00 1.78 -1.22
N GLY A 8 0.80 1.90 -0.21
CA GLY A 8 2.17 1.42 -0.18
C GLY A 8 2.97 2.11 0.90
N ASN A 9 4.07 1.49 1.28
CA ASN A 9 5.00 2.07 2.24
C ASN A 9 5.69 3.32 1.66
N ASP A 10 6.33 4.12 2.50
CA ASP A 10 7.08 5.28 2.03
C ASP A 10 8.19 4.84 1.05
N GLY A 11 8.38 5.64 0.02
CA GLY A 11 9.39 5.37 -1.00
C GLY A 11 9.01 4.30 -2.03
N THR A 12 7.76 3.80 -2.04
CA THR A 12 7.33 2.80 -3.03
C THR A 12 6.93 3.40 -4.37
N GLY A 13 6.93 4.73 -4.50
CA GLY A 13 6.54 5.41 -5.74
C GLY A 13 5.04 5.42 -5.99
N LYS A 14 4.21 5.29 -4.94
CA LYS A 14 2.76 5.24 -5.10
C LYS A 14 2.17 6.54 -5.64
N SER A 15 2.69 7.70 -5.21
CA SER A 15 2.20 9.00 -5.69
C SER A 15 2.44 9.20 -7.19
N TYR A 16 3.60 8.75 -7.68
CA TYR A 16 3.91 8.77 -9.11
C TYR A 16 2.94 7.89 -9.90
N ARG A 17 2.65 6.68 -9.40
CA ARG A 17 1.72 5.76 -10.06
C ARG A 17 0.28 6.25 -9.97
N ALA A 18 -0.11 6.89 -8.88
CA ALA A 18 -1.41 7.54 -8.76
C ALA A 18 -1.58 8.63 -9.82
N ALA A 19 -0.54 9.44 -10.04
CA ALA A 19 -0.55 10.48 -11.07
C ALA A 19 -0.68 9.88 -12.48
N LEU A 20 0.02 8.78 -12.76
CA LEU A 20 -0.09 8.05 -14.03
C LEU A 20 -1.51 7.53 -14.27
N LEU A 21 -2.11 6.90 -13.25
CA LEU A 21 -3.48 6.39 -13.35
C LEU A 21 -4.47 7.52 -13.62
N LYS A 22 -4.28 8.68 -13.01
CA LYS A 22 -5.12 9.85 -13.22
C LYS A 22 -5.07 10.35 -14.65
N ARG A 23 -3.89 10.26 -15.27
CA ARG A 23 -3.70 10.64 -16.68
C ARG A 23 -4.32 9.63 -17.63
N ILE A 24 -4.22 8.34 -17.31
CA ILE A 24 -4.76 7.26 -18.17
C ILE A 24 -6.28 7.15 -18.02
N PHE A 25 -6.78 7.30 -16.79
CA PHE A 25 -8.20 7.15 -16.46
C PHE A 25 -8.74 8.43 -15.78
N PRO A 26 -8.86 9.54 -16.53
CA PRO A 26 -9.21 10.83 -15.93
C PRO A 26 -10.60 10.88 -15.28
N ASN A 27 -11.49 9.96 -15.64
CA ASN A 27 -12.85 9.93 -15.14
C ASN A 27 -13.05 8.95 -13.98
N ILE A 28 -12.01 8.24 -13.55
CA ILE A 28 -12.08 7.30 -12.43
C ILE A 28 -11.46 7.97 -11.20
N PRO A 29 -12.21 8.10 -10.08
CA PRO A 29 -11.64 8.66 -8.85
C PRO A 29 -10.46 7.81 -8.35
N ILE A 30 -9.42 8.48 -7.89
CA ILE A 30 -8.23 7.86 -7.32
C ILE A 30 -8.01 8.42 -5.93
N GLN A 31 -7.95 7.54 -4.95
CA GLN A 31 -7.61 7.89 -3.58
C GLN A 31 -6.17 7.46 -3.29
N ASP A 32 -5.32 8.42 -2.94
CA ASP A 32 -3.96 8.16 -2.49
C ASP A 32 -4.00 7.92 -0.98
N ARG A 33 -3.57 6.76 -0.58
CA ARG A 33 -3.68 6.18 0.77
C ARG A 33 -5.12 5.86 1.16
N GLY A 34 -5.32 4.69 1.69
CA GLY A 34 -6.63 4.25 2.08
C GLY A 34 -6.58 3.12 3.11
N ILE A 35 -7.40 2.11 2.88
CA ILE A 35 -7.70 1.08 3.88
C ILE A 35 -6.47 0.23 4.24
N PHE A 36 -5.58 -0.06 3.28
CA PHE A 36 -4.35 -0.81 3.57
C PHE A 36 -3.42 -0.01 4.48
N SER A 37 -3.23 1.28 4.20
CA SER A 37 -2.40 2.14 5.05
C SER A 37 -2.98 2.25 6.47
N GLU A 38 -4.28 2.42 6.60
CA GLU A 38 -4.94 2.44 7.91
C GLU A 38 -4.76 1.10 8.65
N ALA A 39 -4.91 -0.01 7.94
CA ALA A 39 -4.77 -1.34 8.52
C ALA A 39 -3.36 -1.62 9.03
N THR A 40 -2.32 -1.02 8.44
CA THR A 40 -0.95 -1.18 8.95
C THR A 40 -0.77 -0.62 10.36
N LEU A 41 -1.68 0.24 10.80
CA LEU A 41 -1.65 0.82 12.15
C LEU A 41 -2.53 0.05 13.14
N ASN A 42 -3.23 -0.97 12.69
CA ASN A 42 -4.09 -1.80 13.56
C ASN A 42 -3.30 -2.99 14.10
N GLU A 43 -2.76 -2.82 15.31
CA GLU A 43 -1.92 -3.84 15.96
C GLU A 43 -2.63 -5.20 16.12
N ARG A 44 -3.95 -5.21 16.26
CA ARG A 44 -4.73 -6.45 16.43
C ARG A 44 -4.58 -7.40 15.24
N ILE A 45 -4.45 -6.86 14.04
CA ILE A 45 -4.25 -7.67 12.82
C ILE A 45 -2.92 -8.45 12.93
N PHE A 46 -1.87 -7.76 13.39
CA PHE A 46 -0.51 -8.30 13.38
C PHE A 46 -0.17 -9.17 14.59
N VAL A 47 -1.06 -9.25 15.56
CA VAL A 47 -1.01 -10.28 16.61
C VAL A 47 -1.99 -11.43 16.33
N HIS A 48 -2.47 -11.51 15.08
CA HIS A 48 -3.32 -12.58 14.57
C HIS A 48 -4.68 -12.69 15.27
N ASP A 49 -5.26 -11.54 15.66
CA ASP A 49 -6.63 -11.49 16.14
C ASP A 49 -7.57 -11.87 14.99
N ALA A 50 -8.27 -12.99 15.13
CA ALA A 50 -9.10 -13.53 14.06
C ALA A 50 -10.22 -12.56 13.64
N ASP A 51 -10.83 -11.85 14.58
CA ASP A 51 -11.88 -10.88 14.28
C ASP A 51 -11.34 -9.69 13.50
N ALA A 52 -10.18 -9.16 13.90
CA ALA A 52 -9.56 -8.04 13.21
C ALA A 52 -9.16 -8.42 11.77
N MET A 53 -8.59 -9.60 11.57
CA MET A 53 -8.24 -10.10 10.25
C MET A 53 -9.48 -10.29 9.38
N ALA A 54 -10.55 -10.85 9.93
CA ALA A 54 -11.80 -11.05 9.21
C ALA A 54 -12.47 -9.73 8.84
N GLN A 55 -12.45 -8.74 9.74
CA GLN A 55 -12.99 -7.40 9.48
C GLN A 55 -12.26 -6.73 8.31
N PHE A 56 -10.93 -6.81 8.27
CA PHE A 56 -10.15 -6.25 7.17
C PHE A 56 -10.52 -6.92 5.85
N ARG A 57 -10.52 -8.25 5.81
CA ARG A 57 -10.88 -9.01 4.61
C ARG A 57 -12.29 -8.69 4.13
N ASN A 58 -13.25 -8.60 5.05
CA ASN A 58 -14.63 -8.29 4.72
C ASN A 58 -14.81 -6.88 4.16
N LEU A 59 -14.02 -5.90 4.63
CA LEU A 59 -14.03 -4.56 4.05
C LEU A 59 -13.61 -4.58 2.57
N ILE A 60 -12.57 -5.31 2.23
CA ILE A 60 -12.11 -5.44 0.84
C ILE A 60 -13.17 -6.16 0.00
N LEU A 61 -13.70 -7.27 0.50
CA LEU A 61 -14.69 -8.07 -0.20
C LEU A 61 -15.99 -7.29 -0.45
N LYS A 62 -16.43 -6.50 0.51
CA LYS A 62 -17.66 -5.71 0.45
C LYS A 62 -17.55 -4.57 -0.57
N ASN A 63 -16.38 -3.97 -0.71
CA ASN A 63 -16.13 -2.85 -1.61
C ASN A 63 -15.60 -3.34 -2.96
N ASN A 64 -16.37 -4.19 -3.63
CA ASN A 64 -15.96 -4.82 -4.87
C ASN A 64 -15.91 -3.88 -6.08
N ASP A 65 -16.41 -2.66 -5.94
CA ASP A 65 -16.29 -1.58 -6.94
C ASP A 65 -15.01 -0.75 -6.77
N VAL A 66 -14.20 -1.05 -5.75
CA VAL A 66 -12.90 -0.42 -5.55
C VAL A 66 -11.80 -1.38 -6.00
N VAL A 67 -10.87 -0.88 -6.80
CA VAL A 67 -9.65 -1.60 -7.16
C VAL A 67 -8.55 -1.11 -6.24
N TYR A 68 -8.05 -2.00 -5.39
CA TYR A 68 -6.98 -1.72 -4.44
C TYR A 68 -5.64 -2.06 -5.06
N ILE A 69 -4.79 -1.05 -5.23
CA ILE A 69 -3.44 -1.21 -5.76
C ILE A 69 -2.46 -0.96 -4.63
N VAL A 70 -1.67 -1.96 -4.29
CA VAL A 70 -0.66 -1.85 -3.24
C VAL A 70 0.72 -1.92 -3.87
N CYS A 71 1.44 -0.80 -3.79
CA CYS A 71 2.81 -0.71 -4.31
C CYS A 71 3.78 -1.30 -3.30
N VAL A 72 4.64 -2.20 -3.77
CA VAL A 72 5.67 -2.84 -2.95
C VAL A 72 7.02 -2.74 -3.65
N CYS A 73 8.08 -2.57 -2.88
CA CYS A 73 9.44 -2.58 -3.40
C CYS A 73 10.43 -2.96 -2.29
N SER A 74 11.70 -3.16 -2.66
CA SER A 74 12.76 -3.44 -1.68
C SER A 74 12.98 -2.23 -0.77
N ILE A 75 13.51 -2.49 0.43
CA ILE A 75 13.88 -1.44 1.37
C ILE A 75 14.93 -0.52 0.74
N GLN A 76 15.91 -1.10 0.04
CA GLN A 76 16.94 -0.32 -0.64
C GLN A 76 16.34 0.67 -1.63
N LYS A 77 15.37 0.25 -2.44
CA LYS A 77 14.71 1.11 -3.41
C LYS A 77 13.91 2.21 -2.73
N SER A 78 13.22 1.90 -1.63
CA SER A 78 12.52 2.90 -0.81
C SER A 78 13.48 3.94 -0.28
N GLN A 79 14.62 3.53 0.25
CA GLN A 79 15.65 4.44 0.78
C GLN A 79 16.19 5.36 -0.32
N GLU A 80 16.52 4.81 -1.48
CA GLU A 80 17.00 5.60 -2.63
C GLU A 80 16.00 6.69 -3.02
N ARG A 81 14.72 6.35 -3.09
CA ARG A 81 13.65 7.28 -3.47
C ARG A 81 13.43 8.36 -2.41
N ILE A 82 13.45 8.00 -1.13
CA ILE A 82 13.32 8.95 -0.03
C ILE A 82 14.45 9.97 -0.09
N LEU A 83 15.68 9.52 -0.25
CA LEU A 83 16.84 10.41 -0.34
C LEU A 83 16.79 11.29 -1.60
N SER A 84 16.38 10.75 -2.74
CA SER A 84 16.27 11.48 -4.01
C SER A 84 15.31 12.65 -3.93
N ARG A 85 14.23 12.54 -3.14
CA ARG A 85 13.26 13.62 -2.96
C ARG A 85 13.59 14.56 -1.80
N GLY A 86 14.81 14.46 -1.24
CA GLY A 86 15.26 15.32 -0.15
C GLY A 86 14.84 14.89 1.25
N GLY A 87 14.30 13.68 1.40
CA GLY A 87 13.95 13.12 2.71
C GLY A 87 15.15 12.61 3.48
N SER A 88 14.95 12.28 4.74
CA SER A 88 15.96 11.72 5.63
C SER A 88 15.57 10.33 6.09
N LEU A 89 16.55 9.42 6.17
CA LEU A 89 16.34 8.06 6.70
C LEU A 89 16.26 8.04 8.23
N GLU A 90 16.41 9.18 8.88
CA GLU A 90 16.27 9.32 10.34
C GLU A 90 14.87 9.77 10.77
N GLU A 91 14.06 10.22 9.82
CA GLU A 91 12.69 10.64 10.09
C GLU A 91 11.79 9.46 10.45
N GLU A 92 10.72 9.73 11.20
CA GLU A 92 9.70 8.72 11.51
C GLU A 92 9.17 8.09 10.22
N TYR A 93 8.98 6.78 10.23
CA TYR A 93 8.58 5.94 9.11
C TYR A 93 9.62 5.78 7.99
N HIS A 94 10.75 6.49 8.04
CA HIS A 94 11.81 6.39 7.02
C HIS A 94 13.02 5.59 7.47
N THR A 95 13.14 5.26 8.75
CA THR A 95 14.25 4.43 9.24
C THR A 95 14.18 3.03 8.63
N GLU A 96 15.33 2.37 8.52
CA GLU A 96 15.35 0.99 8.00
C GLU A 96 14.43 0.06 8.79
N ALA A 97 14.40 0.21 10.12
CA ALA A 97 13.52 -0.60 10.97
C ALA A 97 12.04 -0.34 10.66
N ASP A 98 11.64 0.92 10.46
CA ASP A 98 10.27 1.27 10.13
C ASP A 98 9.90 0.78 8.73
N LEU A 99 10.77 0.99 7.74
CA LEU A 99 10.52 0.51 6.38
C LEU A 99 10.33 -1.01 6.35
N LYS A 100 11.17 -1.74 7.08
CA LYS A 100 11.06 -3.20 7.19
C LYS A 100 9.75 -3.60 7.87
N LYS A 101 9.41 -2.97 8.99
CA LYS A 101 8.19 -3.24 9.73
C LYS A 101 6.95 -3.06 8.87
N TYR A 102 6.84 -1.94 8.16
CA TYR A 102 5.67 -1.65 7.35
C TYR A 102 5.64 -2.47 6.05
N ASN A 103 6.78 -2.78 5.45
CA ASN A 103 6.84 -3.73 4.33
C ASN A 103 6.27 -5.09 4.74
N GLU A 104 6.67 -5.60 5.89
CA GLU A 104 6.15 -6.87 6.42
C GLU A 104 4.65 -6.80 6.68
N ARG A 105 4.16 -5.66 7.18
CA ARG A 105 2.73 -5.46 7.43
C ARG A 105 1.91 -5.40 6.15
N PHE A 106 2.37 -4.68 5.14
CA PHE A 106 1.72 -4.68 3.84
C PHE A 106 1.70 -6.08 3.21
N ASP A 107 2.80 -6.82 3.30
CA ASP A 107 2.86 -8.19 2.79
C ASP A 107 1.86 -9.10 3.51
N PHE A 108 1.75 -8.96 4.83
CA PHE A 108 0.78 -9.73 5.61
C PHE A 108 -0.66 -9.42 5.19
N LEU A 109 -1.00 -8.13 5.02
CA LEU A 109 -2.32 -7.72 4.57
C LEU A 109 -2.63 -8.25 3.17
N LEU A 110 -1.68 -8.18 2.25
CA LEU A 110 -1.83 -8.71 0.89
C LEU A 110 -2.07 -10.21 0.91
N GLU A 111 -1.39 -10.94 1.79
CA GLU A 111 -1.59 -12.38 1.93
C GLU A 111 -3.01 -12.72 2.39
N LEU A 112 -3.60 -11.91 3.28
CA LEU A 112 -4.96 -12.10 3.76
C LEU A 112 -6.02 -11.98 2.66
N VAL A 113 -5.72 -11.27 1.57
CA VAL A 113 -6.68 -10.93 0.52
C VAL A 113 -6.20 -11.29 -0.88
N LYS A 114 -5.17 -12.11 -1.01
CA LYS A 114 -4.53 -12.44 -2.29
C LYS A 114 -5.47 -13.14 -3.30
N ASP A 115 -6.52 -13.78 -2.81
CA ASP A 115 -7.53 -14.45 -3.62
C ASP A 115 -8.65 -13.54 -4.11
N LEU A 116 -8.70 -12.29 -3.64
CA LEU A 116 -9.75 -11.34 -4.03
C LEU A 116 -9.39 -10.65 -5.35
N PRO A 117 -10.31 -10.60 -6.31
CA PRO A 117 -10.02 -10.13 -7.66
C PRO A 117 -9.79 -8.63 -7.78
N ASN A 118 -10.19 -7.85 -6.78
CA ASN A 118 -10.06 -6.39 -6.78
C ASN A 118 -8.81 -5.89 -6.04
N VAL A 119 -7.85 -6.78 -5.75
CA VAL A 119 -6.58 -6.43 -5.11
C VAL A 119 -5.44 -6.69 -6.07
N ILE A 120 -4.59 -5.70 -6.29
CA ILE A 120 -3.43 -5.76 -7.17
C ILE A 120 -2.17 -5.45 -6.36
N ARG A 121 -1.23 -6.38 -6.34
CA ARG A 121 0.11 -6.16 -5.82
C ARG A 121 0.99 -5.65 -6.96
N LEU A 122 1.49 -4.42 -6.84
CA LEU A 122 2.32 -3.80 -7.86
C LEU A 122 3.77 -3.67 -7.37
N ASN A 123 4.66 -4.46 -7.95
CA ASN A 123 6.09 -4.35 -7.65
C ASN A 123 6.67 -3.13 -8.37
N THR A 124 7.25 -2.20 -7.61
CA THR A 124 7.78 -0.95 -8.13
C THR A 124 9.31 -0.86 -8.02
N ASP A 125 10.01 -1.98 -7.92
CA ASP A 125 11.48 -2.00 -7.90
C ASP A 125 12.09 -1.41 -9.17
N VAL A 126 11.36 -1.46 -10.27
CA VAL A 126 11.78 -0.91 -11.56
C VAL A 126 11.15 0.46 -11.75
N ASP A 127 11.99 1.46 -12.04
CA ASP A 127 11.51 2.79 -12.43
C ASP A 127 11.05 2.75 -13.89
N ILE A 128 9.86 3.27 -14.12
CA ILE A 128 9.28 3.32 -15.47
C ILE A 128 9.39 4.75 -16.00
#